data_18dd57f5f8ab04c92ca7f3cdc8a8d287
#
_entry.id   18dd57f5f8ab04c92ca7f3cdc8a8d287
#
_cell.length_a   1.000
_cell.length_b   1.000
_cell.length_c   1.000
_cell.angle_alpha   90.00
_cell.angle_beta   90.00
_cell.angle_gamma   90.00
#
_symmetry.space_group_name_H-M   'P 1'
#
loop_
_entity.id
_entity.type
_entity.pdbx_description
1 polymer ?
#
loop_
_entity_poly.entity_id
_entity_poly.type
_entity_poly.pdbx_seq_one_letter_code
_entity_poly.pdbx_strand_id
1 'polypeptide(L)'
;MIELKQVNKSFEGRQVLHDINAIFLSGKNNLIIGASGGGKSVMMKCMVGLERPDSGMIEFDGRNLLALEDQDLRDVRREIGMLFQSAALFDSMNVEENIMFPLTMFTNMTKAEMQKRVDFCLERVNLTGRNKLYPAECSGGMQKRIGIARAISMNPKYLFCDEPNSGLDPKTSIVIDNLIKDITAEFNMTTVVITHDMNSVIEIGQNILFIHQGKKWWSGNKDSIITTDNPEILSFVFASEFMKEIRSIMQEKRR
;
A
#
# COMPACT_ATOMS: atom_id res chain seq x y z
N MET A 1 2.78 10.51 -9.04
CA MET A 1 3.42 9.35 -9.69
C MET A 1 4.73 9.03 -8.97
N ILE A 2 5.07 7.73 -8.80
CA ILE A 2 6.35 7.31 -8.23
C ILE A 2 7.11 6.51 -9.28
N GLU A 3 8.40 6.78 -9.46
CA GLU A 3 9.23 6.08 -10.43
C GLU A 3 10.51 5.56 -9.75
N LEU A 4 10.83 4.30 -9.99
CA LEU A 4 12.07 3.65 -9.57
C LEU A 4 12.93 3.41 -10.81
N LYS A 5 14.21 3.79 -10.73
CA LYS A 5 15.19 3.61 -11.82
C LYS A 5 16.44 2.90 -11.28
N GLN A 6 16.67 1.68 -11.73
CA GLN A 6 17.84 0.86 -11.42
C GLN A 6 18.11 0.73 -9.91
N VAL A 7 17.03 0.57 -9.12
CA VAL A 7 17.13 0.50 -7.65
C VAL A 7 17.70 -0.85 -7.22
N ASN A 8 18.80 -0.79 -6.46
CA ASN A 8 19.49 -1.95 -5.89
C ASN A 8 19.54 -1.83 -4.36
N LYS A 9 19.43 -2.97 -3.67
CA LYS A 9 19.58 -3.05 -2.21
C LYS A 9 20.17 -4.39 -1.79
N SER A 10 21.14 -4.32 -0.89
CA SER A 10 21.78 -5.47 -0.27
C SER A 10 21.77 -5.34 1.25
N PHE A 11 21.82 -6.47 1.96
CA PHE A 11 22.05 -6.56 3.39
C PHE A 11 23.11 -7.62 3.64
N GLU A 12 24.14 -7.28 4.40
CA GLU A 12 25.22 -8.21 4.80
C GLU A 12 25.82 -8.99 3.60
N GLY A 13 26.00 -8.31 2.47
CA GLY A 13 26.54 -8.90 1.24
C GLY A 13 25.54 -9.70 0.40
N ARG A 14 24.30 -9.90 0.88
CA ARG A 14 23.24 -10.54 0.10
C ARG A 14 22.39 -9.49 -0.60
N GLN A 15 22.38 -9.51 -1.92
CA GLN A 15 21.53 -8.61 -2.70
C GLN A 15 20.07 -9.08 -2.64
N VAL A 16 19.16 -8.14 -2.34
CA VAL A 16 17.71 -8.37 -2.17
C VAL A 16 16.90 -7.71 -3.26
N LEU A 17 17.34 -6.55 -3.77
CA LEU A 17 16.74 -5.89 -4.93
C LEU A 17 17.79 -5.78 -6.03
N HIS A 18 17.41 -6.18 -7.24
CA HIS A 18 18.27 -6.24 -8.40
C HIS A 18 17.70 -5.36 -9.52
N ASP A 19 18.29 -4.19 -9.73
CA ASP A 19 18.01 -3.29 -10.86
C ASP A 19 16.50 -3.05 -11.08
N ILE A 20 15.80 -2.70 -10.01
CA ILE A 20 14.35 -2.50 -10.05
C ILE A 20 14.01 -1.23 -10.84
N ASN A 21 13.24 -1.41 -11.91
CA ASN A 21 12.68 -0.34 -12.73
C ASN A 21 11.16 -0.45 -12.70
N ALA A 22 10.45 0.53 -12.10
CA ALA A 22 9.01 0.46 -11.92
C ALA A 22 8.38 1.86 -11.94
N ILE A 23 7.11 1.92 -12.37
CA ILE A 23 6.30 3.13 -12.36
C ILE A 23 5.00 2.83 -11.62
N PHE A 24 4.67 3.67 -10.63
CA PHE A 24 3.42 3.64 -9.87
C PHE A 24 2.58 4.86 -10.26
N LEU A 25 1.42 4.58 -10.84
CA LEU A 25 0.58 5.57 -11.51
C LEU A 25 -0.25 6.37 -10.50
N SER A 26 -0.36 7.67 -10.71
CA SER A 26 -1.23 8.55 -9.92
C SER A 26 -2.71 8.20 -10.10
N GLY A 27 -3.51 8.35 -9.04
CA GLY A 27 -4.93 8.06 -9.04
C GLY A 27 -5.26 6.57 -9.22
N LYS A 28 -4.28 5.67 -9.02
CA LYS A 28 -4.42 4.24 -9.25
C LYS A 28 -3.99 3.42 -8.04
N ASN A 29 -4.63 2.25 -7.91
CA ASN A 29 -4.16 1.18 -7.04
C ASN A 29 -3.05 0.41 -7.77
N ASN A 30 -1.82 0.63 -7.33
CA ASN A 30 -0.62 -0.05 -7.84
C ASN A 30 -0.30 -1.20 -6.88
N LEU A 31 -0.32 -2.42 -7.35
CA LEU A 31 -0.07 -3.61 -6.54
C LEU A 31 1.34 -4.14 -6.78
N ILE A 32 2.00 -4.51 -5.69
CA ILE A 32 3.27 -5.23 -5.70
C ILE A 32 2.98 -6.65 -5.20
N ILE A 33 3.13 -7.63 -6.08
CA ILE A 33 2.86 -9.03 -5.77
C ILE A 33 4.11 -9.88 -5.90
N GLY A 34 4.09 -11.08 -5.34
CA GLY A 34 5.19 -12.05 -5.40
C GLY A 34 5.32 -12.86 -4.11
N ALA A 35 6.15 -13.89 -4.14
CA ALA A 35 6.36 -14.78 -3.01
C ALA A 35 6.93 -14.05 -1.77
N SER A 36 6.70 -14.62 -0.58
CA SER A 36 7.33 -14.14 0.66
C SER A 36 8.85 -14.18 0.52
N GLY A 37 9.54 -13.18 1.08
CA GLY A 37 10.98 -13.04 0.94
C GLY A 37 11.47 -12.54 -0.43
N GLY A 38 10.56 -12.26 -1.37
CA GLY A 38 10.91 -11.78 -2.73
C GLY A 38 11.41 -10.33 -2.83
N GLY A 39 11.52 -9.59 -1.72
CA GLY A 39 12.01 -8.20 -1.72
C GLY A 39 10.93 -7.10 -1.71
N LYS A 40 9.63 -7.45 -1.72
CA LYS A 40 8.52 -6.48 -1.79
C LYS A 40 8.55 -5.45 -0.67
N SER A 41 8.61 -5.89 0.60
CA SER A 41 8.63 -4.98 1.75
C SER A 41 9.93 -4.17 1.83
N VAL A 42 11.06 -4.71 1.37
CA VAL A 42 12.32 -3.97 1.25
C VAL A 42 12.18 -2.85 0.22
N MET A 43 11.58 -3.14 -0.93
CA MET A 43 11.31 -2.15 -1.97
C MET A 43 10.40 -1.03 -1.44
N MET A 44 9.31 -1.38 -0.74
CA MET A 44 8.42 -0.39 -0.11
C MET A 44 9.16 0.46 0.93
N LYS A 45 9.99 -0.15 1.79
CA LYS A 45 10.80 0.59 2.77
C LYS A 45 11.77 1.56 2.11
N CYS A 46 12.36 1.19 0.96
CA CYS A 46 13.18 2.09 0.18
C CYS A 46 12.35 3.27 -0.37
N MET A 47 11.14 3.00 -0.87
CA MET A 47 10.24 4.04 -1.42
C MET A 47 9.82 5.05 -0.35
N VAL A 48 9.48 4.60 0.86
CA VAL A 48 9.07 5.51 1.94
C VAL A 48 10.25 6.12 2.71
N GLY A 49 11.49 5.81 2.32
CA GLY A 49 12.71 6.34 2.93
C GLY A 49 13.02 5.78 4.32
N LEU A 50 12.50 4.60 4.67
CA LEU A 50 12.87 3.83 5.87
C LEU A 50 14.16 3.05 5.67
N GLU A 51 14.46 2.69 4.42
CA GLU A 51 15.72 2.05 4.02
C GLU A 51 16.32 2.86 2.87
N ARG A 52 17.63 3.09 2.89
CA ARG A 52 18.33 3.74 1.78
C ARG A 52 18.77 2.66 0.77
N PRO A 53 18.40 2.75 -0.50
CA PRO A 53 18.93 1.85 -1.52
C PRO A 53 20.46 2.08 -1.70
N ASP A 54 21.16 1.04 -2.17
CA ASP A 54 22.60 1.10 -2.38
C ASP A 54 22.94 1.88 -3.67
N SER A 55 22.05 1.79 -4.66
CA SER A 55 22.16 2.56 -5.91
C SER A 55 20.78 2.71 -6.57
N GLY A 56 20.72 3.53 -7.62
CA GLY A 56 19.51 3.83 -8.36
C GLY A 56 18.88 5.14 -7.93
N MET A 57 17.62 5.34 -8.33
CA MET A 57 16.86 6.57 -8.11
C MET A 57 15.41 6.25 -7.76
N ILE A 58 14.84 7.00 -6.81
CA ILE A 58 13.42 6.93 -6.45
C ILE A 58 12.86 8.34 -6.55
N GLU A 59 11.92 8.54 -7.48
CA GLU A 59 11.33 9.83 -7.76
C GLU A 59 9.85 9.87 -7.36
N PHE A 60 9.47 10.95 -6.67
CA PHE A 60 8.10 11.32 -6.32
C PHE A 60 7.72 12.59 -7.10
N ASP A 61 6.91 12.45 -8.14
CA ASP A 61 6.56 13.55 -9.05
C ASP A 61 7.79 14.34 -9.53
N GLY A 62 8.86 13.63 -9.96
CA GLY A 62 10.12 14.20 -10.42
C GLY A 62 11.10 14.62 -9.31
N ARG A 63 10.73 14.53 -8.03
CA ARG A 63 11.63 14.80 -6.90
C ARG A 63 12.39 13.53 -6.53
N ASN A 64 13.70 13.48 -6.77
CA ASN A 64 14.54 12.33 -6.40
C ASN A 64 14.76 12.29 -4.89
N LEU A 65 14.12 11.33 -4.21
CA LEU A 65 14.17 11.14 -2.76
C LEU A 65 15.59 11.06 -2.18
N LEU A 66 16.52 10.48 -2.95
CA LEU A 66 17.90 10.23 -2.50
C LEU A 66 18.80 11.45 -2.61
N ALA A 67 18.37 12.48 -3.36
CA ALA A 67 19.09 13.72 -3.58
C ALA A 67 18.50 14.89 -2.76
N LEU A 68 17.38 14.67 -2.04
CA LEU A 68 16.76 15.70 -1.22
C LEU A 68 17.57 15.95 0.06
N GLU A 69 17.64 17.22 0.45
CA GLU A 69 18.11 17.62 1.77
C GLU A 69 17.07 17.28 2.85
N ASP A 70 17.48 17.31 4.12
CA ASP A 70 16.64 16.86 5.24
C ASP A 70 15.27 17.56 5.33
N GLN A 71 15.20 18.85 4.97
CA GLN A 71 13.94 19.59 5.02
C GLN A 71 12.98 19.11 3.92
N ASP A 72 13.43 19.04 2.67
CA ASP A 72 12.64 18.60 1.53
C ASP A 72 12.22 17.14 1.69
N LEU A 73 13.09 16.30 2.26
CA LEU A 73 12.79 14.91 2.58
C LEU A 73 11.66 14.81 3.63
N ARG A 74 11.66 15.68 4.66
CA ARG A 74 10.56 15.75 5.63
C ARG A 74 9.25 16.15 4.96
N ASP A 75 9.29 17.08 4.02
CA ASP A 75 8.09 17.52 3.30
C ASP A 75 7.52 16.42 2.40
N VAL A 76 8.36 15.66 1.69
CA VAL A 76 7.91 14.46 0.96
C VAL A 76 7.31 13.42 1.89
N ARG A 77 7.91 13.17 3.07
CA ARG A 77 7.39 12.22 4.05
C ARG A 77 6.02 12.62 4.61
N ARG A 78 5.72 13.91 4.74
CA ARG A 78 4.37 14.40 5.12
C ARG A 78 3.31 14.14 4.07
N GLU A 79 3.72 14.00 2.81
CA GLU A 79 2.82 13.63 1.70
C GLU A 79 2.57 12.10 1.63
N ILE A 80 3.19 11.30 2.49
CA ILE A 80 3.09 9.84 2.52
C ILE A 80 2.22 9.40 3.71
N GLY A 81 1.14 8.69 3.41
CA GLY A 81 0.40 7.89 4.39
C GLY A 81 0.83 6.43 4.34
N MET A 82 0.90 5.76 5.49
CA MET A 82 1.30 4.35 5.54
C MET A 82 0.41 3.52 6.46
N LEU A 83 -0.10 2.41 5.93
CA LEU A 83 -0.72 1.32 6.66
C LEU A 83 0.26 0.16 6.76
N PHE A 84 0.70 -0.15 7.96
CA PHE A 84 1.56 -1.30 8.26
C PHE A 84 0.74 -2.60 8.38
N GLN A 85 1.40 -3.74 8.21
CA GLN A 85 0.77 -5.06 8.28
C GLN A 85 0.01 -5.29 9.61
N SER A 86 0.52 -4.82 10.75
CA SER A 86 -0.14 -4.90 12.06
C SER A 86 -1.04 -3.70 12.39
N ALA A 87 -1.30 -2.80 11.41
CA ALA A 87 -1.85 -1.46 11.61
C ALA A 87 -0.98 -0.52 12.49
N ALA A 88 -0.10 -1.04 13.33
CA ALA A 88 0.84 -0.34 14.19
C ALA A 88 0.18 0.81 14.98
N LEU A 89 -0.99 0.54 15.57
CA LEU A 89 -1.67 1.50 16.43
C LEU A 89 -0.93 1.62 17.77
N PHE A 90 -1.01 2.78 18.38
CA PHE A 90 -0.53 3.01 19.74
C PHE A 90 -1.57 2.47 20.72
N ASP A 91 -1.24 1.42 21.46
CA ASP A 91 -2.16 0.77 22.41
C ASP A 91 -2.56 1.69 23.58
N SER A 92 -1.69 2.63 23.95
CA SER A 92 -1.94 3.64 24.98
C SER A 92 -2.85 4.79 24.55
N MET A 93 -3.20 4.87 23.26
CA MET A 93 -4.04 5.90 22.67
C MET A 93 -5.36 5.32 22.20
N ASN A 94 -6.46 6.05 22.39
CA ASN A 94 -7.74 5.69 21.82
C ASN A 94 -7.77 5.93 20.30
N VAL A 95 -8.87 5.61 19.63
CA VAL A 95 -9.04 5.71 18.18
C VAL A 95 -8.81 7.13 17.67
N GLU A 96 -9.43 8.14 18.30
CA GLU A 96 -9.27 9.54 17.86
C GLU A 96 -7.84 10.04 18.07
N GLU A 97 -7.20 9.66 19.17
CA GLU A 97 -5.81 10.04 19.47
C GLU A 97 -4.84 9.40 18.47
N ASN A 98 -5.04 8.15 18.10
CA ASN A 98 -4.26 7.49 17.06
C ASN A 98 -4.35 8.24 15.71
N ILE A 99 -5.55 8.65 15.30
CA ILE A 99 -5.76 9.37 14.03
C ILE A 99 -5.26 10.81 14.12
N MET A 100 -5.39 11.45 15.28
CA MET A 100 -4.96 12.83 15.55
C MET A 100 -3.44 12.96 15.65
N PHE A 101 -2.74 11.88 16.02
CA PHE A 101 -1.30 11.90 16.30
C PHE A 101 -0.46 12.56 15.19
N PRO A 102 -0.59 12.18 13.89
CA PRO A 102 0.18 12.84 12.83
C PRO A 102 -0.16 14.34 12.71
N LEU A 103 -1.42 14.71 12.91
CA LEU A 103 -1.85 16.12 12.86
C LEU A 103 -1.18 16.94 13.95
N THR A 104 -1.11 16.39 15.17
CA THR A 104 -0.45 17.05 16.31
C THR A 104 1.05 17.24 16.07
N MET A 105 1.70 16.25 15.45
CA MET A 105 3.15 16.27 15.24
C MET A 105 3.59 17.13 14.06
N PHE A 106 2.76 17.29 13.03
CA PHE A 106 3.21 17.82 11.75
C PHE A 106 2.38 18.99 11.23
N THR A 107 1.36 19.48 11.98
CA THR A 107 0.55 20.63 11.57
C THR A 107 0.44 21.66 12.69
N ASN A 108 0.01 22.87 12.31
CA ASN A 108 -0.35 23.94 13.24
C ASN A 108 -1.88 24.05 13.43
N MET A 109 -2.63 22.99 13.18
CA MET A 109 -4.08 22.96 13.34
C MET A 109 -4.47 23.17 14.81
N THR A 110 -5.55 23.91 15.03
CA THR A 110 -6.19 23.97 16.35
C THR A 110 -6.80 22.63 16.71
N LYS A 111 -7.00 22.38 18.00
CA LYS A 111 -7.65 21.14 18.47
C LYS A 111 -9.03 20.90 17.81
N ALA A 112 -9.79 21.97 17.59
CA ALA A 112 -11.11 21.88 16.94
C ALA A 112 -10.99 21.48 15.45
N GLU A 113 -9.99 21.97 14.72
CA GLU A 113 -9.73 21.58 13.34
C GLU A 113 -9.25 20.13 13.25
N MET A 114 -8.34 19.73 14.14
CA MET A 114 -7.89 18.34 14.23
C MET A 114 -9.06 17.39 14.51
N GLN A 115 -9.96 17.75 15.44
CA GLN A 115 -11.14 16.94 15.74
C GLN A 115 -12.05 16.77 14.53
N LYS A 116 -12.36 17.86 13.81
CA LYS A 116 -13.13 17.78 12.55
C LYS A 116 -12.47 16.86 11.53
N ARG A 117 -11.14 16.92 11.42
CA ARG A 117 -10.38 16.05 10.50
C ARG A 117 -10.43 14.58 10.93
N VAL A 118 -10.34 14.31 12.23
CA VAL A 118 -10.49 12.95 12.78
C VAL A 118 -11.88 12.39 12.47
N ASP A 119 -12.93 13.16 12.73
CA ASP A 119 -14.31 12.74 12.50
C ASP A 119 -14.57 12.47 11.02
N PHE A 120 -14.05 13.32 10.12
CA PHE A 120 -14.05 13.08 8.69
C PHE A 120 -13.34 11.76 8.31
N CYS A 121 -12.15 11.50 8.85
CA CYS A 121 -11.42 10.26 8.57
C CYS A 121 -12.17 9.01 9.07
N LEU A 122 -12.80 9.12 10.26
CA LEU A 122 -13.62 8.03 10.82
C LEU A 122 -14.86 7.75 9.98
N GLU A 123 -15.50 8.78 9.44
CA GLU A 123 -16.61 8.62 8.50
C GLU A 123 -16.17 7.84 7.25
N ARG A 124 -15.03 8.21 6.64
CA ARG A 124 -14.51 7.55 5.43
C ARG A 124 -14.19 6.07 5.63
N VAL A 125 -13.83 5.66 6.84
CA VAL A 125 -13.55 4.25 7.14
C VAL A 125 -14.73 3.52 7.81
N ASN A 126 -15.94 4.12 7.81
CA ASN A 126 -17.15 3.57 8.44
C ASN A 126 -16.96 3.20 9.93
N LEU A 127 -16.37 4.10 10.71
CA LEU A 127 -16.14 3.98 12.15
C LEU A 127 -16.65 5.19 12.93
N THR A 128 -17.65 5.89 12.42
CA THR A 128 -18.29 7.02 13.11
C THR A 128 -18.76 6.62 14.51
N GLY A 129 -18.47 7.47 15.50
CA GLY A 129 -18.85 7.24 16.90
C GLY A 129 -17.96 6.25 17.65
N ARG A 130 -16.84 5.80 17.07
CA ARG A 130 -15.87 4.88 17.71
C ARG A 130 -14.63 5.59 18.29
N ASN A 131 -14.69 6.91 18.42
CA ASN A 131 -13.60 7.79 18.82
C ASN A 131 -12.88 7.35 20.12
N LYS A 132 -13.61 6.89 21.10
CA LYS A 132 -13.11 6.63 22.46
C LYS A 132 -12.67 5.18 22.70
N LEU A 133 -12.87 4.26 21.76
CA LEU A 133 -12.40 2.88 21.90
C LEU A 133 -10.86 2.84 21.86
N TYR A 134 -10.30 1.89 22.59
CA TYR A 134 -8.87 1.57 22.51
C TYR A 134 -8.63 0.43 21.50
N PRO A 135 -7.40 0.29 20.95
CA PRO A 135 -7.08 -0.78 20.00
C PRO A 135 -7.46 -2.18 20.50
N ALA A 136 -7.29 -2.46 21.79
CA ALA A 136 -7.65 -3.73 22.42
C ALA A 136 -9.17 -4.03 22.39
N GLU A 137 -10.02 -3.01 22.24
CA GLU A 137 -11.48 -3.15 22.15
C GLU A 137 -11.95 -3.27 20.68
N CYS A 138 -11.03 -3.22 19.72
CA CYS A 138 -11.31 -3.21 18.29
C CYS A 138 -10.98 -4.57 17.64
N SER A 139 -11.87 -5.04 16.76
CA SER A 139 -11.56 -6.20 15.91
C SER A 139 -10.38 -5.91 14.97
N GLY A 140 -9.71 -6.95 14.43
CA GLY A 140 -8.62 -6.78 13.48
C GLY A 140 -8.99 -5.92 12.28
N GLY A 141 -10.18 -6.10 11.71
CA GLY A 141 -10.70 -5.26 10.62
C GLY A 141 -10.96 -3.81 11.04
N MET A 142 -11.38 -3.56 12.30
CA MET A 142 -11.47 -2.19 12.83
C MET A 142 -10.10 -1.57 12.97
N GLN A 143 -9.11 -2.29 13.51
CA GLN A 143 -7.74 -1.80 13.65
C GLN A 143 -7.12 -1.41 12.30
N LYS A 144 -7.33 -2.22 11.25
CA LYS A 144 -6.90 -1.88 9.88
C LYS A 144 -7.56 -0.60 9.38
N ARG A 145 -8.87 -0.45 9.57
CA ARG A 145 -9.60 0.77 9.17
C ARG A 145 -9.14 2.00 9.94
N ILE A 146 -8.85 1.89 11.24
CA ILE A 146 -8.25 2.96 12.04
C ILE A 146 -6.85 3.32 11.49
N GLY A 147 -6.04 2.32 11.14
CA GLY A 147 -4.73 2.52 10.50
C GLY A 147 -4.83 3.28 9.18
N ILE A 148 -5.84 2.96 8.34
CA ILE A 148 -6.14 3.71 7.11
C ILE A 148 -6.56 5.15 7.44
N ALA A 149 -7.48 5.34 8.41
CA ALA A 149 -7.92 6.67 8.84
C ALA A 149 -6.75 7.54 9.31
N ARG A 150 -5.82 6.96 10.08
CA ARG A 150 -4.58 7.63 10.49
C ARG A 150 -3.69 7.97 9.29
N ALA A 151 -3.53 7.02 8.36
CA ALA A 151 -2.70 7.22 7.17
C ALA A 151 -3.20 8.36 6.27
N ILE A 152 -4.54 8.56 6.17
CA ILE A 152 -5.12 9.63 5.35
C ILE A 152 -5.36 10.94 6.11
N SER A 153 -5.08 11.00 7.41
CA SER A 153 -5.38 12.19 8.23
C SER A 153 -4.66 13.45 7.74
N MET A 154 -3.43 13.31 7.26
CA MET A 154 -2.60 14.39 6.71
C MET A 154 -2.94 14.78 5.26
N ASN A 155 -3.99 14.18 4.66
CA ASN A 155 -4.33 14.35 3.24
C ASN A 155 -3.15 14.03 2.30
N PRO A 156 -2.58 12.81 2.39
CA PRO A 156 -1.37 12.47 1.65
C PRO A 156 -1.62 12.39 0.14
N LYS A 157 -0.56 12.59 -0.65
CA LYS A 157 -0.55 12.33 -2.10
C LYS A 157 -0.27 10.86 -2.43
N TYR A 158 0.40 10.17 -1.52
CA TYR A 158 0.85 8.78 -1.67
C TYR A 158 0.38 7.94 -0.49
N LEU A 159 -0.26 6.82 -0.77
CA LEU A 159 -0.70 5.88 0.25
C LEU A 159 0.03 4.54 0.06
N PHE A 160 0.69 4.06 1.09
CA PHE A 160 1.36 2.76 1.10
C PHE A 160 0.64 1.81 2.05
N CYS A 161 0.31 0.61 1.57
CA CYS A 161 -0.35 -0.43 2.36
C CYS A 161 0.48 -1.71 2.29
N ASP A 162 1.05 -2.14 3.41
CA ASP A 162 1.80 -3.40 3.51
C ASP A 162 0.87 -4.49 4.02
N GLU A 163 0.47 -5.41 3.15
CA GLU A 163 -0.42 -6.53 3.42
C GLU A 163 -1.69 -6.14 4.21
N PRO A 164 -2.54 -5.24 3.67
CA PRO A 164 -3.68 -4.67 4.41
C PRO A 164 -4.66 -5.74 4.91
N ASN A 165 -4.79 -6.86 4.19
CA ASN A 165 -5.74 -7.95 4.46
C ASN A 165 -5.17 -9.08 5.33
N SER A 166 -3.89 -9.00 5.73
CA SER A 166 -3.26 -10.04 6.54
C SER A 166 -4.00 -10.26 7.87
N GLY A 167 -4.36 -11.53 8.14
CA GLY A 167 -5.05 -11.94 9.36
C GLY A 167 -6.55 -11.64 9.41
N LEU A 168 -7.16 -11.22 8.29
CA LEU A 168 -8.60 -10.96 8.17
C LEU A 168 -9.34 -12.13 7.50
N ASP A 169 -10.62 -12.27 7.80
CA ASP A 169 -11.51 -13.15 7.06
C ASP A 169 -11.81 -12.61 5.65
N PRO A 170 -12.23 -13.45 4.69
CA PRO A 170 -12.44 -13.02 3.30
C PRO A 170 -13.45 -11.87 3.14
N LYS A 171 -14.51 -11.86 3.95
CA LYS A 171 -15.54 -10.80 3.88
C LYS A 171 -14.98 -9.46 4.34
N THR A 172 -14.21 -9.45 5.42
CA THR A 172 -13.54 -8.25 5.93
C THR A 172 -12.44 -7.77 4.97
N SER A 173 -11.71 -8.68 4.32
CA SER A 173 -10.70 -8.34 3.29
C SER A 173 -11.31 -7.57 2.13
N ILE A 174 -12.46 -8.00 1.60
CA ILE A 174 -13.19 -7.28 0.54
C ILE A 174 -13.56 -5.86 0.98
N VAL A 175 -13.97 -5.68 2.24
CA VAL A 175 -14.29 -4.34 2.77
C VAL A 175 -13.06 -3.43 2.79
N ILE A 176 -11.89 -3.96 3.19
CA ILE A 176 -10.64 -3.20 3.19
C ILE A 176 -10.20 -2.85 1.76
N ASP A 177 -10.28 -3.80 0.82
CA ASP A 177 -9.91 -3.57 -0.59
C ASP A 177 -10.79 -2.48 -1.22
N ASN A 178 -12.11 -2.55 -1.05
CA ASN A 178 -13.02 -1.52 -1.53
C ASN A 178 -12.74 -0.16 -0.88
N LEU A 179 -12.47 -0.13 0.41
CA LEU A 179 -12.13 1.09 1.12
C LEU A 179 -10.85 1.75 0.54
N ILE A 180 -9.79 0.97 0.31
CA ILE A 180 -8.55 1.46 -0.30
C ILE A 180 -8.82 1.99 -1.71
N LYS A 181 -9.61 1.27 -2.51
CA LYS A 181 -10.00 1.67 -3.86
C LYS A 181 -10.77 2.99 -3.87
N ASP A 182 -11.78 3.12 -3.02
CA ASP A 182 -12.64 4.30 -2.95
C ASP A 182 -11.86 5.54 -2.49
N ILE A 183 -11.06 5.41 -1.45
CA ILE A 183 -10.19 6.47 -0.94
C ILE A 183 -9.14 6.87 -2.00
N THR A 184 -8.54 5.92 -2.71
CA THR A 184 -7.60 6.21 -3.80
C THR A 184 -8.23 7.07 -4.88
N ALA A 185 -9.46 6.72 -5.29
CA ALA A 185 -10.19 7.45 -6.32
C ALA A 185 -10.65 8.83 -5.82
N GLU A 186 -11.22 8.90 -4.60
CA GLU A 186 -11.73 10.14 -4.00
C GLU A 186 -10.64 11.21 -3.85
N PHE A 187 -9.45 10.81 -3.35
CA PHE A 187 -8.34 11.73 -3.10
C PHE A 187 -7.32 11.78 -4.24
N ASN A 188 -7.55 11.06 -5.35
CA ASN A 188 -6.65 10.96 -6.50
C ASN A 188 -5.20 10.61 -6.10
N MET A 189 -5.05 9.70 -5.12
CA MET A 189 -3.73 9.32 -4.58
C MET A 189 -3.00 8.33 -5.49
N THR A 190 -1.67 8.34 -5.42
CA THR A 190 -0.86 7.20 -5.87
C THR A 190 -0.84 6.17 -4.75
N THR A 191 -1.65 5.12 -4.85
CA THR A 191 -1.70 4.08 -3.82
C THR A 191 -0.84 2.89 -4.22
N VAL A 192 0.01 2.42 -3.32
CA VAL A 192 0.88 1.25 -3.50
C VAL A 192 0.51 0.21 -2.45
N VAL A 193 0.07 -0.96 -2.88
CA VAL A 193 -0.36 -2.06 -2.00
C VAL A 193 0.55 -3.26 -2.22
N ILE A 194 1.21 -3.74 -1.17
CA ILE A 194 1.82 -5.07 -1.18
C ILE A 194 0.75 -6.08 -0.78
N THR A 195 0.57 -7.11 -1.57
CA THR A 195 -0.34 -8.21 -1.24
C THR A 195 0.12 -9.53 -1.84
N HIS A 196 -0.26 -10.62 -1.19
CA HIS A 196 -0.22 -11.97 -1.73
C HIS A 196 -1.63 -12.56 -1.90
N ASP A 197 -2.67 -11.78 -1.61
CA ASP A 197 -4.08 -12.16 -1.82
C ASP A 197 -4.48 -11.93 -3.27
N MET A 198 -4.77 -13.03 -3.98
CA MET A 198 -5.14 -12.98 -5.38
C MET A 198 -6.53 -12.39 -5.61
N ASN A 199 -7.42 -12.42 -4.61
CA ASN A 199 -8.70 -11.72 -4.71
C ASN A 199 -8.47 -10.21 -4.82
N SER A 200 -7.61 -9.65 -3.96
CA SER A 200 -7.23 -8.23 -4.04
C SER A 200 -6.62 -7.88 -5.41
N VAL A 201 -5.78 -8.78 -5.96
CA VAL A 201 -5.16 -8.55 -7.29
C VAL A 201 -6.21 -8.39 -8.37
N ILE A 202 -7.23 -9.23 -8.39
CA ILE A 202 -8.31 -9.20 -9.40
C ILE A 202 -9.28 -8.03 -9.14
N GLU A 203 -9.60 -7.74 -7.88
CA GLU A 203 -10.61 -6.72 -7.52
C GLU A 203 -10.09 -5.29 -7.70
N ILE A 204 -8.90 -4.99 -7.18
CA ILE A 204 -8.40 -3.62 -7.11
C ILE A 204 -7.13 -3.35 -7.94
N GLY A 205 -6.50 -4.38 -8.53
CA GLY A 205 -5.24 -4.25 -9.27
C GLY A 205 -5.36 -3.49 -10.60
N GLN A 206 -5.08 -2.19 -10.60
CA GLN A 206 -5.10 -1.36 -11.81
C GLN A 206 -3.73 -1.29 -12.50
N ASN A 207 -2.66 -1.34 -11.74
CA ASN A 207 -1.27 -1.47 -12.18
C ASN A 207 -0.60 -2.50 -11.27
N ILE A 208 -0.04 -3.56 -11.83
CA ILE A 208 0.47 -4.71 -11.06
C ILE A 208 1.93 -4.91 -11.42
N LEU A 209 2.77 -4.99 -10.40
CA LEU A 209 4.17 -5.32 -10.48
C LEU A 209 4.42 -6.67 -9.80
N PHE A 210 4.93 -7.64 -10.54
CA PHE A 210 5.34 -8.93 -9.99
C PHE A 210 6.84 -8.94 -9.73
N ILE A 211 7.20 -9.13 -8.46
CA ILE A 211 8.58 -9.25 -8.00
C ILE A 211 8.89 -10.72 -7.72
N HIS A 212 9.90 -11.23 -8.40
CA HIS A 212 10.42 -12.58 -8.22
C HIS A 212 11.93 -12.54 -7.98
N GLN A 213 12.40 -13.13 -6.87
CA GLN A 213 13.82 -13.17 -6.49
C GLN A 213 14.52 -11.79 -6.57
N GLY A 214 13.85 -10.76 -6.04
CA GLY A 214 14.38 -9.40 -6.01
C GLY A 214 14.42 -8.67 -7.35
N LYS A 215 13.82 -9.22 -8.40
CA LYS A 215 13.77 -8.62 -9.74
C LYS A 215 12.33 -8.29 -10.14
N LYS A 216 12.16 -7.24 -10.94
CA LYS A 216 10.92 -7.04 -11.67
C LYS A 216 10.82 -8.12 -12.74
N TRP A 217 9.91 -9.07 -12.53
CA TRP A 217 9.70 -10.18 -13.44
C TRP A 217 8.62 -9.92 -14.48
N TRP A 218 7.59 -9.19 -14.07
CA TRP A 218 6.46 -8.84 -14.93
C TRP A 218 5.77 -7.58 -14.43
N SER A 219 5.11 -6.86 -15.33
CA SER A 219 4.19 -5.77 -15.00
C SER A 219 3.04 -5.69 -15.98
N GLY A 220 1.87 -5.29 -15.49
CA GLY A 220 0.64 -5.18 -16.26
C GLY A 220 -0.52 -4.72 -15.40
N ASN A 221 -1.72 -5.17 -15.74
CA ASN A 221 -2.95 -4.89 -14.99
C ASN A 221 -3.76 -6.19 -14.81
N LYS A 222 -4.90 -6.09 -14.15
CA LYS A 222 -5.80 -7.25 -13.91
C LYS A 222 -6.25 -7.95 -15.20
N ASP A 223 -6.29 -7.24 -16.32
CA ASP A 223 -6.70 -7.81 -17.60
C ASP A 223 -5.56 -8.58 -18.25
N SER A 224 -4.36 -8.02 -18.24
CA SER A 224 -3.16 -8.65 -18.81
C SER A 224 -2.66 -9.83 -17.96
N ILE A 225 -2.91 -9.84 -16.64
CA ILE A 225 -2.53 -10.98 -15.78
C ILE A 225 -3.32 -12.26 -16.09
N ILE A 226 -4.59 -12.11 -16.52
CA ILE A 226 -5.44 -13.25 -16.90
C ILE A 226 -4.99 -13.86 -18.22
N THR A 227 -4.49 -13.05 -19.14
CA THR A 227 -4.11 -13.46 -20.50
C THR A 227 -2.61 -13.77 -20.65
N THR A 228 -1.80 -13.53 -19.63
CA THR A 228 -0.34 -13.77 -19.70
C THR A 228 -0.02 -15.25 -19.83
N ASP A 229 1.04 -15.56 -20.60
CA ASP A 229 1.63 -16.89 -20.69
C ASP A 229 2.93 -17.01 -19.89
N ASN A 230 3.24 -16.01 -19.05
CA ASN A 230 4.42 -16.03 -18.20
C ASN A 230 4.31 -17.15 -17.15
N PRO A 231 5.21 -18.17 -17.15
CA PRO A 231 5.08 -19.35 -16.31
C PRO A 231 5.16 -19.04 -14.82
N GLU A 232 5.97 -18.06 -14.40
CA GLU A 232 6.11 -17.68 -12.99
C GLU A 232 4.84 -16.99 -12.48
N ILE A 233 4.20 -16.15 -13.30
CA ILE A 233 2.89 -15.57 -12.98
C ILE A 233 1.84 -16.68 -12.87
N LEU A 234 1.82 -17.60 -13.81
CA LEU A 234 0.85 -18.71 -13.82
C LEU A 234 1.00 -19.58 -12.58
N SER A 235 2.22 -19.92 -12.21
CA SER A 235 2.50 -20.72 -11.03
C SER A 235 2.20 -20.00 -9.72
N PHE A 236 2.27 -18.67 -9.68
CA PHE A 236 2.03 -17.87 -8.49
C PHE A 236 0.56 -17.47 -8.35
N VAL A 237 -0.02 -16.86 -9.39
CA VAL A 237 -1.39 -16.30 -9.35
C VAL A 237 -2.45 -17.40 -9.49
N PHE A 238 -2.20 -18.37 -10.37
CA PHE A 238 -3.13 -19.46 -10.68
C PHE A 238 -2.64 -20.82 -10.15
N ALA A 239 -2.06 -20.80 -8.94
CA ALA A 239 -1.51 -22.01 -8.29
C ALA A 239 -2.59 -23.05 -7.95
N SER A 240 -3.81 -22.65 -7.57
CA SER A 240 -4.90 -23.56 -7.24
C SER A 240 -5.75 -23.92 -8.46
N GLU A 241 -6.36 -25.12 -8.44
CA GLU A 241 -7.28 -25.55 -9.51
C GLU A 241 -8.44 -24.55 -9.68
N PHE A 242 -9.01 -24.06 -8.59
CA PHE A 242 -10.06 -23.05 -8.61
C PHE A 242 -9.64 -21.79 -9.38
N MET A 243 -8.44 -21.27 -9.14
CA MET A 243 -7.93 -20.10 -9.86
C MET A 243 -7.65 -20.38 -11.33
N LYS A 244 -7.27 -21.61 -11.70
CA LYS A 244 -7.12 -22.03 -13.10
C LYS A 244 -8.47 -22.06 -13.82
N GLU A 245 -9.52 -22.57 -13.17
CA GLU A 245 -10.89 -22.57 -13.70
C GLU A 245 -11.40 -21.13 -13.88
N ILE A 246 -11.20 -20.26 -12.89
CA ILE A 246 -11.56 -18.82 -13.02
C ILE A 246 -10.87 -18.20 -14.22
N ARG A 247 -9.57 -18.45 -14.41
CA ARG A 247 -8.82 -17.96 -15.57
C ARG A 247 -9.46 -18.41 -16.87
N SER A 248 -9.77 -19.69 -17.00
CA SER A 248 -10.40 -20.27 -18.20
C SER A 248 -11.72 -19.57 -18.54
N ILE A 249 -12.62 -19.44 -17.55
CA ILE A 249 -13.92 -18.76 -17.69
C ILE A 249 -13.74 -17.29 -18.10
N MET A 250 -12.78 -16.60 -17.49
CA MET A 250 -12.51 -15.21 -17.81
C MET A 250 -11.92 -15.01 -19.21
N GLN A 251 -11.13 -15.96 -19.71
CA GLN A 251 -10.61 -15.97 -21.07
C GLN A 251 -11.71 -16.23 -22.10
N GLU A 252 -12.62 -17.15 -21.82
CA GLU A 252 -13.77 -17.46 -22.71
C GLU A 252 -14.72 -16.26 -22.87
N LYS A 253 -15.01 -15.55 -21.79
CA LYS A 253 -15.89 -14.34 -21.83
C LYS A 253 -15.31 -13.17 -22.60
N ARG A 254 -14.04 -13.21 -22.97
CA ARG A 254 -13.35 -12.14 -23.71
C ARG A 254 -13.13 -12.47 -25.19
N ARG A 255 -13.45 -13.68 -25.61
CA ARG A 255 -13.53 -14.12 -27.01
C ARG A 255 -14.89 -13.79 -27.60
#